data_75f2e526b8745e8cd38d7f935659e27c
#
_entry.id   75f2e526b8745e8cd38d7f935659e27c
#
_cell.length_a   1.000
_cell.length_b   1.000
_cell.length_c   1.000
_cell.angle_alpha   90.00
_cell.angle_beta   90.00
_cell.angle_gamma   90.00
#
_symmetry.space_group_name_H-M   'P 1'
#
loop_
_entity.id
_entity.type
_entity.pdbx_description
1 polymer ?
#
loop_
_entity_poly.entity_id
_entity_poly.type
_entity_poly.pdbx_seq_one_letter_code
_entity_poly.pdbx_strand_id
1 'polypeptide(L)'
;MCDFEQFMEKEYEMLKDAHFQTSQKITSFFQYALLIFSAPIVLLTAENKPEEILLGTVFTVIGTVGLFVLFYLLQLRAEALLYARNINRIRSHIYTQSGKKVSELDKIKVLMSQDKKPAYRDWSQFGGVVIIMALLDSLYFGYGISKFLKDDIQYMTLWILLSAILFFVVHIVMYIGITCYNENGSSYYKRRIGVDIDGVLNNHEKQFVEIYKKIYNENLNESDIKTLPVSKSGKISLENEHKIFTISNYWEDMPVKENAAYYLNHEICEKLGYQAYVFTWRPWKVICDQENKRCKYDIDDATKNWLSKNKITYKKLIFEKGNVDMPTTMFNYKYKNRYYLSRKYKISYFVEDDLNNAINLSSVCQYVFLIDHLYNRNDNDCVPYNIIRVNNWQEIYEWIKKLG
;
A
#
# COMPACT_ATOMS: atom_id res chain seq x y z
N MET A 1 -26.20 -13.65 -5.74
CA MET A 1 -24.75 -13.94 -5.84
C MET A 1 -24.22 -13.07 -6.96
N CYS A 2 -23.43 -12.06 -6.65
CA CYS A 2 -22.69 -11.35 -7.70
C CYS A 2 -21.73 -12.40 -8.28
N ASP A 3 -21.81 -12.63 -9.57
CA ASP A 3 -21.01 -13.67 -10.20
C ASP A 3 -19.55 -13.20 -10.19
N PHE A 4 -18.81 -13.64 -9.16
CA PHE A 4 -17.43 -13.24 -8.94
C PHE A 4 -16.55 -13.58 -10.14
N GLU A 5 -16.83 -14.71 -10.82
CA GLU A 5 -16.14 -15.10 -12.04
C GLU A 5 -16.36 -14.09 -13.15
N GLN A 6 -17.60 -13.64 -13.35
CA GLN A 6 -17.95 -12.63 -14.34
C GLN A 6 -17.31 -11.26 -14.04
N PHE A 7 -17.22 -10.90 -12.75
CA PHE A 7 -16.51 -9.69 -12.34
C PHE A 7 -15.00 -9.80 -12.65
N MET A 8 -14.36 -10.93 -12.31
CA MET A 8 -12.93 -11.14 -12.54
C MET A 8 -12.60 -11.19 -14.04
N GLU A 9 -13.48 -11.74 -14.85
CA GLU A 9 -13.34 -11.74 -16.32
C GLU A 9 -13.39 -10.33 -16.90
N LYS A 10 -14.33 -9.52 -16.48
CA LYS A 10 -14.42 -8.10 -16.88
C LYS A 10 -13.19 -7.30 -16.45
N GLU A 11 -12.75 -7.48 -15.20
CA GLU A 11 -11.57 -6.80 -14.70
C GLU A 11 -10.32 -7.20 -15.48
N TYR A 12 -10.18 -8.48 -15.80
CA TYR A 12 -9.11 -8.99 -16.63
C TYR A 12 -9.11 -8.35 -18.02
N GLU A 13 -10.26 -8.25 -18.68
CA GLU A 13 -10.40 -7.63 -19.99
C GLU A 13 -10.06 -6.14 -19.95
N MET A 14 -10.58 -5.41 -18.97
CA MET A 14 -10.27 -3.98 -18.79
C MET A 14 -8.76 -3.74 -18.59
N LEU A 15 -8.10 -4.55 -17.77
CA LEU A 15 -6.65 -4.44 -17.52
C LEU A 15 -5.83 -4.78 -18.76
N LYS A 16 -6.26 -5.80 -19.52
CA LYS A 16 -5.64 -6.18 -20.79
C LYS A 16 -5.71 -5.07 -21.81
N ASP A 17 -6.88 -4.44 -21.96
CA ASP A 17 -7.09 -3.32 -22.88
C ASP A 17 -6.30 -2.09 -22.45
N ALA A 18 -6.28 -1.76 -21.15
CA ALA A 18 -5.46 -0.67 -20.62
C ALA A 18 -3.96 -0.92 -20.85
N HIS A 19 -3.47 -2.15 -20.63
CA HIS A 19 -2.09 -2.52 -20.92
C HIS A 19 -1.77 -2.35 -22.40
N PHE A 20 -2.64 -2.81 -23.29
CA PHE A 20 -2.45 -2.70 -24.74
C PHE A 20 -2.40 -1.24 -25.19
N GLN A 21 -3.36 -0.41 -24.74
CA GLN A 21 -3.40 1.02 -25.05
C GLN A 21 -2.16 1.75 -24.54
N THR A 22 -1.68 1.44 -23.34
CA THR A 22 -0.48 2.05 -22.77
C THR A 22 0.76 1.62 -23.58
N SER A 23 0.85 0.37 -24.02
CA SER A 23 1.93 -0.11 -24.87
C SER A 23 1.92 0.57 -26.24
N GLN A 24 0.76 0.79 -26.83
CA GLN A 24 0.63 1.56 -28.08
C GLN A 24 1.09 3.02 -27.90
N LYS A 25 0.71 3.67 -26.78
CA LYS A 25 1.16 5.03 -26.46
C LYS A 25 2.68 5.10 -26.36
N ILE A 26 3.33 4.13 -25.72
CA ILE A 26 4.80 4.07 -25.64
C ILE A 26 5.41 4.01 -27.04
N THR A 27 4.91 3.13 -27.92
CA THR A 27 5.42 2.97 -29.27
C THR A 27 5.23 4.24 -30.11
N SER A 28 4.04 4.83 -30.10
CA SER A 28 3.74 6.07 -30.83
C SER A 28 4.59 7.24 -30.31
N PHE A 29 4.74 7.35 -29.00
CA PHE A 29 5.53 8.43 -28.42
C PHE A 29 7.01 8.30 -28.76
N PHE A 30 7.53 7.07 -28.81
CA PHE A 30 8.90 6.82 -29.26
C PHE A 30 9.11 7.20 -30.73
N GLN A 31 8.15 6.92 -31.61
CA GLN A 31 8.20 7.36 -33.00
C GLN A 31 8.23 8.89 -33.15
N TYR A 32 7.38 9.61 -32.38
CA TYR A 32 7.42 11.08 -32.38
C TYR A 32 8.73 11.63 -31.81
N ALA A 33 9.29 11.01 -30.78
CA ALA A 33 10.59 11.39 -30.26
C ALA A 33 11.70 11.28 -31.32
N LEU A 34 11.72 10.19 -32.08
CA LEU A 34 12.70 10.02 -33.20
C LEU A 34 12.55 11.10 -34.25
N LEU A 35 11.34 11.54 -34.61
CA LEU A 35 11.10 12.65 -35.52
C LEU A 35 11.66 13.96 -34.96
N ILE A 36 11.44 14.27 -33.72
CA ILE A 36 11.96 15.48 -33.06
C ILE A 36 13.49 15.45 -33.05
N PHE A 37 14.10 14.31 -32.75
CA PHE A 37 15.57 14.18 -32.77
C PHE A 37 16.18 14.21 -34.17
N SER A 38 15.43 13.93 -35.22
CA SER A 38 15.93 14.05 -36.58
C SER A 38 15.96 15.50 -37.10
N ALA A 39 15.12 16.38 -36.55
CA ALA A 39 15.01 17.78 -37.04
C ALA A 39 16.32 18.58 -36.98
N PRO A 40 17.18 18.51 -35.95
CA PRO A 40 18.45 19.23 -35.92
C PRO A 40 19.42 18.80 -37.01
N ILE A 41 19.37 17.53 -37.43
CA ILE A 41 20.25 17.02 -38.51
C ILE A 41 19.96 17.76 -39.82
N VAL A 42 18.68 18.04 -40.08
CA VAL A 42 18.27 18.81 -41.29
C VAL A 42 18.83 20.24 -41.24
N LEU A 43 18.85 20.86 -40.04
CA LEU A 43 19.43 22.21 -39.89
C LEU A 43 20.93 22.25 -40.12
N LEU A 44 21.66 21.19 -39.82
CA LEU A 44 23.10 21.08 -40.08
C LEU A 44 23.43 20.92 -41.56
N THR A 45 22.51 20.37 -42.37
CA THR A 45 22.68 20.13 -43.80
C THR A 45 22.10 21.24 -44.68
N ALA A 46 21.45 22.25 -44.07
CA ALA A 46 20.88 23.37 -44.81
C ALA A 46 21.97 24.23 -45.46
N GLU A 47 21.76 24.67 -46.72
CA GLU A 47 22.69 25.52 -47.46
C GLU A 47 22.93 26.87 -46.75
N ASN A 48 21.87 27.45 -46.16
CA ASN A 48 21.94 28.64 -45.32
C ASN A 48 21.98 28.23 -43.85
N LYS A 49 23.18 28.10 -43.28
CA LYS A 49 23.34 27.75 -41.86
C LYS A 49 22.80 28.87 -40.96
N PRO A 50 21.96 28.55 -39.98
CA PRO A 50 21.49 29.52 -38.98
C PRO A 50 22.68 30.08 -38.17
N GLU A 51 22.48 31.25 -37.57
CA GLU A 51 23.47 31.82 -36.66
C GLU A 51 23.86 30.81 -35.54
N GLU A 52 25.13 30.83 -35.15
CA GLU A 52 25.66 29.83 -34.18
C GLU A 52 24.91 29.83 -32.86
N ILE A 53 24.49 31.01 -32.39
CA ILE A 53 23.69 31.14 -31.14
C ILE A 53 22.32 30.45 -31.29
N LEU A 54 21.66 30.67 -32.45
CA LEU A 54 20.36 30.02 -32.71
C LEU A 54 20.52 28.51 -32.78
N LEU A 55 21.56 28.03 -33.47
CA LEU A 55 21.88 26.62 -33.58
C LEU A 55 22.18 26.00 -32.20
N GLY A 56 22.99 26.67 -31.38
CA GLY A 56 23.28 26.29 -30.01
C GLY A 56 22.02 26.18 -29.16
N THR A 57 21.12 27.16 -29.27
CA THR A 57 19.83 27.17 -28.55
C THR A 57 18.98 25.98 -28.97
N VAL A 58 18.81 25.72 -30.27
CA VAL A 58 17.99 24.61 -30.75
C VAL A 58 18.50 23.27 -30.24
N PHE A 59 19.80 23.01 -30.35
CA PHE A 59 20.38 21.75 -29.89
C PHE A 59 20.29 21.56 -28.37
N THR A 60 20.53 22.61 -27.59
CA THR A 60 20.40 22.57 -26.12
C THR A 60 18.96 22.30 -25.71
N VAL A 61 17.99 22.96 -26.36
CA VAL A 61 16.57 22.77 -26.10
C VAL A 61 16.13 21.33 -26.42
N ILE A 62 16.54 20.81 -27.57
CA ILE A 62 16.17 19.44 -27.99
C ILE A 62 16.77 18.40 -27.03
N GLY A 63 18.06 18.53 -26.67
CA GLY A 63 18.66 17.65 -25.68
C GLY A 63 17.91 17.70 -24.32
N THR A 64 17.50 18.91 -23.90
CA THR A 64 16.70 19.07 -22.66
C THR A 64 15.29 18.44 -22.80
N VAL A 65 14.64 18.63 -23.95
CA VAL A 65 13.33 18.01 -24.24
C VAL A 65 13.42 16.49 -24.18
N GLY A 66 14.52 15.90 -24.65
CA GLY A 66 14.77 14.46 -24.57
C GLY A 66 14.72 13.92 -23.14
N LEU A 67 15.21 14.67 -22.16
CA LEU A 67 15.08 14.31 -20.75
C LEU A 67 13.62 14.20 -20.28
N PHE A 68 12.77 15.15 -20.69
CA PHE A 68 11.33 15.09 -20.38
C PHE A 68 10.63 13.95 -21.12
N VAL A 69 11.03 13.68 -22.36
CA VAL A 69 10.55 12.55 -23.14
C VAL A 69 10.86 11.24 -22.42
N LEU A 70 12.10 11.06 -21.99
CA LEU A 70 12.51 9.88 -21.21
C LEU A 70 11.71 9.75 -19.91
N PHE A 71 11.54 10.85 -19.15
CA PHE A 71 10.74 10.85 -17.94
C PHE A 71 9.31 10.34 -18.21
N TYR A 72 8.66 10.84 -19.25
CA TYR A 72 7.29 10.43 -19.60
C TYR A 72 7.22 8.96 -20.06
N LEU A 73 8.18 8.50 -20.85
CA LEU A 73 8.27 7.09 -21.25
C LEU A 73 8.44 6.16 -20.04
N LEU A 74 9.22 6.56 -19.05
CA LEU A 74 9.38 5.81 -17.80
C LEU A 74 8.08 5.73 -17.01
N GLN A 75 7.26 6.78 -16.98
CA GLN A 75 5.95 6.76 -16.34
C GLN A 75 4.98 5.82 -17.08
N LEU A 76 4.89 5.91 -18.40
CA LEU A 76 4.06 5.01 -19.20
C LEU A 76 4.48 3.53 -19.03
N ARG A 77 5.80 3.27 -19.01
CA ARG A 77 6.29 1.91 -18.76
C ARG A 77 5.90 1.42 -17.35
N ALA A 78 6.00 2.27 -16.33
CA ALA A 78 5.60 1.91 -14.98
C ALA A 78 4.12 1.54 -14.92
N GLU A 79 3.27 2.28 -15.60
CA GLU A 79 1.84 2.01 -15.72
C GLU A 79 1.57 0.67 -16.45
N ALA A 80 2.21 0.45 -17.59
CA ALA A 80 2.07 -0.81 -18.33
C ALA A 80 2.51 -2.03 -17.51
N LEU A 81 3.59 -1.92 -16.75
CA LEU A 81 4.05 -2.99 -15.86
C LEU A 81 3.10 -3.24 -14.70
N LEU A 82 2.45 -2.19 -14.17
CA LEU A 82 1.42 -2.33 -13.14
C LEU A 82 0.24 -3.14 -13.67
N TYR A 83 -0.24 -2.85 -14.88
CA TYR A 83 -1.30 -3.63 -15.53
C TYR A 83 -0.87 -5.08 -15.75
N ALA A 84 0.33 -5.31 -16.27
CA ALA A 84 0.86 -6.67 -16.49
C ALA A 84 0.93 -7.48 -15.18
N ARG A 85 1.36 -6.86 -14.08
CA ARG A 85 1.39 -7.49 -12.75
C ARG A 85 0.00 -7.87 -12.25
N ASN A 86 -0.99 -6.99 -12.43
CA ASN A 86 -2.36 -7.27 -12.03
C ASN A 86 -3.00 -8.36 -12.89
N ILE A 87 -2.78 -8.36 -14.21
CA ILE A 87 -3.20 -9.42 -15.13
C ILE A 87 -2.63 -10.77 -14.66
N ASN A 88 -1.34 -10.83 -14.33
CA ASN A 88 -0.69 -12.07 -13.87
C ASN A 88 -1.26 -12.56 -12.53
N ARG A 89 -1.65 -11.64 -11.63
CA ARG A 89 -2.32 -12.00 -10.37
C ARG A 89 -3.71 -12.60 -10.61
N ILE A 90 -4.52 -11.99 -11.47
CA ILE A 90 -5.85 -12.53 -11.82
C ILE A 90 -5.71 -13.91 -12.46
N ARG A 91 -4.79 -14.09 -13.40
CA ARG A 91 -4.51 -15.40 -14.02
C ARG A 91 -4.12 -16.44 -12.99
N SER A 92 -3.21 -16.10 -12.08
CA SER A 92 -2.76 -17.00 -11.01
C SER A 92 -3.94 -17.40 -10.10
N HIS A 93 -4.84 -16.47 -9.80
CA HIS A 93 -6.02 -16.74 -8.97
C HIS A 93 -7.00 -17.68 -9.66
N ILE A 94 -7.41 -17.40 -10.90
CA ILE A 94 -8.33 -18.23 -11.68
C ILE A 94 -7.77 -19.66 -11.83
N TYR A 95 -6.46 -19.76 -12.08
CA TYR A 95 -5.81 -21.06 -12.26
C TYR A 95 -5.74 -21.88 -10.97
N THR A 96 -5.49 -21.22 -9.84
CA THR A 96 -5.47 -21.87 -8.52
C THR A 96 -6.87 -22.41 -8.17
N GLN A 97 -7.92 -21.69 -8.50
CA GLN A 97 -9.30 -22.14 -8.27
C GLN A 97 -9.69 -23.33 -9.15
N SER A 98 -9.13 -23.45 -10.35
CA SER A 98 -9.40 -24.60 -11.24
C SER A 98 -8.79 -25.94 -10.76
N GLY A 99 -8.16 -25.97 -9.58
CA GLY A 99 -7.54 -27.16 -8.99
C GLY A 99 -6.23 -27.60 -9.65
N LYS A 100 -5.75 -26.86 -10.64
CA LYS A 100 -4.48 -27.13 -11.32
C LYS A 100 -3.31 -26.50 -10.59
N LYS A 101 -2.17 -27.19 -10.52
CA LYS A 101 -0.97 -26.64 -9.85
C LYS A 101 -0.40 -25.47 -10.67
N VAL A 102 0.00 -24.40 -9.99
CA VAL A 102 0.65 -23.21 -10.61
C VAL A 102 1.87 -23.60 -11.46
N SER A 103 2.56 -24.70 -11.12
CA SER A 103 3.65 -25.28 -11.92
C SER A 103 3.27 -25.73 -13.34
N GLU A 104 1.98 -25.92 -13.63
CA GLU A 104 1.52 -26.25 -14.98
C GLU A 104 1.32 -25.00 -15.84
N LEU A 105 1.10 -23.81 -15.24
CA LEU A 105 1.13 -22.54 -15.95
C LEU A 105 2.52 -22.22 -16.53
N ASP A 106 3.57 -22.67 -15.86
CA ASP A 106 4.94 -22.48 -16.34
C ASP A 106 5.22 -23.33 -17.59
N LYS A 107 4.43 -24.39 -17.82
CA LYS A 107 4.49 -25.23 -19.03
C LYS A 107 3.73 -24.62 -20.21
N ILE A 108 2.71 -23.83 -19.96
CA ILE A 108 2.02 -23.06 -20.98
C ILE A 108 2.86 -21.80 -21.14
N LYS A 109 3.76 -21.76 -22.13
CA LYS A 109 4.49 -20.55 -22.55
C LYS A 109 3.48 -19.51 -23.05
N VAL A 110 2.69 -18.98 -22.15
CA VAL A 110 1.81 -17.85 -22.43
C VAL A 110 2.67 -16.63 -22.53
N LEU A 111 2.56 -15.95 -23.62
CA LEU A 111 3.28 -14.84 -24.20
C LEU A 111 3.58 -13.62 -23.31
N MET A 112 3.19 -13.60 -22.07
CA MET A 112 3.55 -12.55 -21.13
C MET A 112 4.47 -13.12 -20.09
N SER A 113 5.72 -12.76 -20.22
CA SER A 113 6.84 -12.98 -19.31
C SER A 113 6.59 -14.05 -18.25
N GLN A 114 7.38 -15.09 -18.27
CA GLN A 114 7.46 -16.13 -17.25
C GLN A 114 7.58 -15.56 -15.82
N ASP A 115 7.78 -14.24 -15.70
CA ASP A 115 7.85 -13.51 -14.45
C ASP A 115 6.46 -13.14 -13.96
N LYS A 116 6.06 -13.75 -12.85
CA LYS A 116 4.85 -13.37 -12.11
C LYS A 116 4.86 -11.88 -11.74
N LYS A 117 6.04 -11.28 -11.67
CA LYS A 117 6.28 -9.89 -11.28
C LYS A 117 7.36 -9.25 -12.16
N PRO A 118 7.05 -8.83 -13.39
CA PRO A 118 8.03 -8.18 -14.26
C PRO A 118 8.66 -6.95 -13.54
N ALA A 119 9.99 -6.86 -13.63
CA ALA A 119 10.75 -5.82 -12.93
C ALA A 119 10.58 -4.45 -13.60
N TYR A 120 10.49 -3.38 -12.81
CA TYR A 120 10.51 -2.02 -13.35
C TYR A 120 11.87 -1.68 -13.93
N ARG A 121 12.96 -2.12 -13.28
CA ARG A 121 14.32 -1.95 -13.76
C ARG A 121 14.72 -3.16 -14.61
N ASP A 122 14.83 -2.93 -15.91
CA ASP A 122 15.24 -3.92 -16.89
C ASP A 122 16.31 -3.32 -17.79
N TRP A 123 17.53 -3.81 -17.65
CA TRP A 123 18.68 -3.36 -18.42
C TRP A 123 18.79 -4.04 -19.80
N SER A 124 18.04 -5.10 -20.07
CA SER A 124 18.11 -5.85 -21.33
C SER A 124 17.42 -5.10 -22.48
N GLN A 125 16.11 -5.00 -22.44
CA GLN A 125 15.36 -4.40 -23.55
C GLN A 125 15.18 -2.89 -23.38
N PHE A 126 14.56 -2.47 -22.28
CA PHE A 126 14.23 -1.07 -22.06
C PHE A 126 15.45 -0.24 -21.62
N GLY A 127 16.38 -0.85 -20.92
CA GLY A 127 17.65 -0.20 -20.56
C GLY A 127 18.46 0.21 -21.81
N GLY A 128 18.42 -0.60 -22.86
CA GLY A 128 19.01 -0.24 -24.15
C GLY A 128 18.42 1.03 -24.75
N VAL A 129 17.09 1.18 -24.71
CA VAL A 129 16.40 2.42 -25.16
C VAL A 129 16.84 3.63 -24.33
N VAL A 130 16.92 3.48 -23.01
CA VAL A 130 17.37 4.55 -22.11
C VAL A 130 18.81 4.99 -22.44
N ILE A 131 19.71 4.04 -22.67
CA ILE A 131 21.11 4.34 -23.00
C ILE A 131 21.19 5.08 -24.34
N ILE A 132 20.48 4.63 -25.38
CA ILE A 132 20.46 5.27 -26.70
C ILE A 132 19.92 6.71 -26.57
N MET A 133 18.81 6.92 -25.88
CA MET A 133 18.27 8.25 -25.66
C MET A 133 19.26 9.13 -24.89
N ALA A 134 19.82 8.61 -23.78
CA ALA A 134 20.78 9.35 -22.99
C ALA A 134 22.01 9.78 -23.80
N LEU A 135 22.52 8.93 -24.70
CA LEU A 135 23.63 9.27 -25.61
C LEU A 135 23.23 10.37 -26.59
N LEU A 136 22.10 10.23 -27.27
CA LEU A 136 21.63 11.22 -28.25
C LEU A 136 21.40 12.59 -27.60
N ASP A 137 20.68 12.62 -26.47
CA ASP A 137 20.38 13.85 -25.76
C ASP A 137 21.65 14.52 -25.23
N SER A 138 22.61 13.72 -24.75
CA SER A 138 23.90 14.23 -24.25
C SER A 138 24.76 14.81 -25.38
N LEU A 139 24.75 14.18 -26.56
CA LEU A 139 25.45 14.70 -27.73
C LEU A 139 24.82 16.03 -28.20
N TYR A 140 23.49 16.08 -28.25
CA TYR A 140 22.80 17.32 -28.62
C TYR A 140 23.05 18.44 -27.62
N PHE A 141 22.93 18.14 -26.34
CA PHE A 141 23.18 19.10 -25.28
C PHE A 141 24.61 19.60 -25.28
N GLY A 142 25.61 18.67 -25.39
CA GLY A 142 27.02 19.02 -25.45
C GLY A 142 27.36 19.87 -26.69
N TYR A 143 26.83 19.49 -27.87
CA TYR A 143 26.99 20.28 -29.08
C TYR A 143 26.35 21.66 -28.96
N GLY A 144 25.13 21.74 -28.40
CA GLY A 144 24.45 23.00 -28.17
C GLY A 144 25.26 23.94 -27.27
N ILE A 145 25.78 23.43 -26.15
CA ILE A 145 26.64 24.21 -25.25
C ILE A 145 27.91 24.71 -25.92
N SER A 146 28.51 23.92 -26.83
CA SER A 146 29.71 24.31 -27.57
C SER A 146 29.52 25.61 -28.37
N LYS A 147 28.30 25.85 -28.83
CA LYS A 147 27.98 27.04 -29.64
C LYS A 147 27.85 28.34 -28.84
N PHE A 148 27.72 28.24 -27.51
CA PHE A 148 27.71 29.38 -26.61
C PHE A 148 29.09 29.72 -26.05
N LEU A 149 30.02 28.76 -26.06
CA LEU A 149 31.38 28.96 -25.57
C LEU A 149 32.21 29.63 -26.68
N LYS A 150 32.40 30.95 -26.60
CA LYS A 150 33.27 31.72 -27.48
C LYS A 150 34.73 31.67 -26.95
N ASP A 151 35.65 31.45 -27.83
CA ASP A 151 37.03 31.95 -27.82
C ASP A 151 38.17 31.18 -27.16
N ASP A 152 38.01 30.02 -26.51
CA ASP A 152 39.16 29.27 -26.04
C ASP A 152 39.07 27.80 -26.46
N ILE A 153 39.63 27.49 -27.64
CA ILE A 153 39.53 26.18 -28.30
C ILE A 153 40.07 25.05 -27.38
N GLN A 154 41.05 25.37 -26.54
CA GLN A 154 41.70 24.36 -25.70
C GLN A 154 40.81 23.83 -24.58
N TYR A 155 39.97 24.67 -23.99
CA TYR A 155 39.05 24.28 -22.93
C TYR A 155 37.65 23.91 -23.44
N MET A 156 37.30 24.33 -24.65
CA MET A 156 35.99 24.09 -25.30
C MET A 156 35.66 22.59 -25.34
N THR A 157 36.61 21.76 -25.84
CA THR A 157 36.43 20.30 -25.96
C THR A 157 36.20 19.67 -24.57
N LEU A 158 36.91 20.16 -23.56
CA LEU A 158 36.75 19.67 -22.17
C LEU A 158 35.33 20.00 -21.63
N TRP A 159 34.85 21.22 -21.84
CA TRP A 159 33.52 21.65 -21.38
C TRP A 159 32.40 20.90 -22.11
N ILE A 160 32.54 20.62 -23.43
CA ILE A 160 31.60 19.79 -24.17
C ILE A 160 31.54 18.39 -23.58
N LEU A 161 32.68 17.76 -23.37
CA LEU A 161 32.74 16.41 -22.78
C LEU A 161 32.15 16.36 -21.37
N LEU A 162 32.51 17.32 -20.53
CA LEU A 162 31.99 17.39 -19.17
C LEU A 162 30.45 17.59 -19.13
N SER A 163 29.93 18.50 -19.97
CA SER A 163 28.50 18.74 -20.05
C SER A 163 27.73 17.52 -20.58
N ALA A 164 28.27 16.85 -21.61
CA ALA A 164 27.66 15.65 -22.16
C ALA A 164 27.69 14.48 -21.15
N ILE A 165 28.81 14.27 -20.45
CA ILE A 165 28.91 13.25 -19.41
C ILE A 165 27.95 13.54 -18.28
N LEU A 166 27.91 14.77 -17.78
CA LEU A 166 26.99 15.17 -16.71
C LEU A 166 25.53 14.90 -17.12
N PHE A 167 25.16 15.29 -18.32
CA PHE A 167 23.80 15.11 -18.82
C PHE A 167 23.44 13.64 -19.02
N PHE A 168 24.38 12.83 -19.49
CA PHE A 168 24.24 11.38 -19.56
C PHE A 168 24.02 10.76 -18.17
N VAL A 169 24.80 11.17 -17.18
CA VAL A 169 24.65 10.71 -15.79
C VAL A 169 23.28 11.06 -15.23
N VAL A 170 22.76 12.27 -15.52
CA VAL A 170 21.41 12.69 -15.11
C VAL A 170 20.34 11.72 -15.66
N HIS A 171 20.42 11.31 -16.93
CA HIS A 171 19.50 10.34 -17.51
C HIS A 171 19.54 8.99 -16.79
N ILE A 172 20.73 8.48 -16.53
CA ILE A 172 20.92 7.19 -15.85
C ILE A 172 20.41 7.25 -14.40
N VAL A 173 20.73 8.34 -13.67
CA VAL A 173 20.26 8.55 -12.30
C VAL A 173 18.73 8.66 -12.27
N MET A 174 18.13 9.36 -13.22
CA MET A 174 16.69 9.47 -13.35
C MET A 174 16.05 8.09 -13.61
N TYR A 175 16.60 7.29 -14.52
CA TYR A 175 16.13 5.93 -14.79
C TYR A 175 16.20 5.05 -13.54
N ILE A 176 17.35 5.03 -12.86
CA ILE A 176 17.52 4.26 -11.64
C ILE A 176 16.57 4.76 -10.55
N GLY A 177 16.48 6.06 -10.34
CA GLY A 177 15.63 6.68 -9.32
C GLY A 177 14.14 6.33 -9.51
N ILE A 178 13.62 6.51 -10.73
CA ILE A 178 12.20 6.23 -11.04
C ILE A 178 11.92 4.73 -10.96
N THR A 179 12.79 3.88 -11.51
CA THR A 179 12.58 2.42 -11.45
C THR A 179 12.72 1.88 -10.03
N CYS A 180 13.67 2.37 -9.22
CA CYS A 180 13.77 2.04 -7.81
C CYS A 180 12.56 2.56 -7.02
N TYR A 181 12.10 3.79 -7.30
CA TYR A 181 10.90 4.34 -6.68
C TYR A 181 9.66 3.49 -7.00
N ASN A 182 9.47 3.10 -8.26
CA ASN A 182 8.35 2.25 -8.68
C ASN A 182 8.51 0.81 -8.20
N GLU A 183 9.71 0.23 -8.17
CA GLU A 183 9.96 -1.09 -7.61
C GLU A 183 9.73 -1.10 -6.10
N ASN A 184 10.23 -0.08 -5.41
CA ASN A 184 9.96 0.19 -4.00
C ASN A 184 8.53 0.70 -3.77
N GLY A 185 7.91 1.35 -4.74
CA GLY A 185 6.55 1.85 -4.79
C GLY A 185 5.56 0.85 -5.35
N SER A 186 6.00 -0.21 -6.03
CA SER A 186 5.20 -1.39 -6.36
C SER A 186 5.20 -2.40 -5.21
N SER A 187 6.07 -2.25 -4.23
CA SER A 187 5.72 -2.35 -2.85
C SER A 187 5.01 -1.05 -2.40
N TYR A 188 3.97 -0.57 -3.15
CA TYR A 188 2.99 0.38 -2.63
C TYR A 188 2.48 -0.12 -1.28
N TYR A 189 2.48 -1.39 -1.12
CA TYR A 189 2.39 -2.11 0.12
C TYR A 189 3.81 -2.46 0.59
N LYS A 190 4.36 -1.69 1.51
CA LYS A 190 5.52 -2.12 2.29
C LYS A 190 5.08 -3.34 3.09
N ARG A 191 5.98 -4.22 3.48
CA ARG A 191 5.69 -5.32 4.42
C ARG A 191 5.25 -4.73 5.77
N ARG A 192 4.02 -4.19 5.81
CA ARG A 192 3.41 -3.57 6.96
C ARG A 192 2.07 -4.20 7.23
N ILE A 193 1.87 -4.61 8.45
CA ILE A 193 0.62 -5.15 8.93
C ILE A 193 0.00 -4.18 9.92
N GLY A 194 -1.24 -3.79 9.68
CA GLY A 194 -2.08 -3.07 10.63
C GLY A 194 -2.81 -4.06 11.52
N VAL A 195 -2.91 -3.78 12.79
CA VAL A 195 -3.53 -4.70 13.76
C VAL A 195 -4.38 -3.89 14.71
N ASP A 196 -5.66 -4.22 14.84
CA ASP A 196 -6.48 -3.69 15.92
C ASP A 196 -6.12 -4.34 17.26
N ILE A 197 -6.49 -3.73 18.36
CA ILE A 197 -6.25 -4.29 19.69
C ILE A 197 -7.45 -5.09 20.16
N ASP A 198 -8.62 -4.43 20.24
CA ASP A 198 -9.79 -4.98 20.90
C ASP A 198 -10.47 -6.01 19.98
N GLY A 199 -10.68 -7.24 20.47
CA GLY A 199 -11.17 -8.36 19.68
C GLY A 199 -10.15 -9.03 18.77
N VAL A 200 -8.97 -8.42 18.57
CA VAL A 200 -7.90 -8.91 17.68
C VAL A 200 -6.68 -9.40 18.45
N LEU A 201 -6.06 -8.53 19.24
CA LEU A 201 -4.91 -8.89 20.10
C LEU A 201 -5.34 -9.36 21.47
N ASN A 202 -6.47 -8.88 21.96
CA ASN A 202 -7.04 -9.25 23.24
C ASN A 202 -8.39 -9.97 23.09
N ASN A 203 -8.85 -10.60 24.16
CA ASN A 203 -10.17 -11.19 24.26
C ASN A 203 -11.09 -10.23 25.04
N HIS A 204 -11.55 -9.21 24.35
CA HIS A 204 -12.42 -8.16 24.90
C HIS A 204 -13.73 -8.74 25.44
N GLU A 205 -14.35 -9.69 24.72
CA GLU A 205 -15.64 -10.29 25.15
C GLU A 205 -15.50 -11.04 26.48
N LYS A 206 -14.41 -11.82 26.62
CA LYS A 206 -14.14 -12.56 27.85
C LYS A 206 -14.00 -11.61 29.03
N GLN A 207 -13.20 -10.56 28.90
CA GLN A 207 -13.01 -9.55 29.94
C GLN A 207 -14.34 -8.87 30.30
N PHE A 208 -15.13 -8.51 29.30
CA PHE A 208 -16.44 -7.88 29.51
C PHE A 208 -17.37 -8.78 30.30
N VAL A 209 -17.49 -10.04 29.91
CA VAL A 209 -18.35 -11.04 30.58
C VAL A 209 -17.90 -11.28 32.01
N GLU A 210 -16.60 -11.44 32.27
CA GLU A 210 -16.06 -11.68 33.61
C GLU A 210 -16.36 -10.51 34.56
N ILE A 211 -16.17 -9.27 34.09
CA ILE A 211 -16.44 -8.08 34.87
C ILE A 211 -17.96 -7.88 35.09
N TYR A 212 -18.77 -8.09 34.04
CA TYR A 212 -20.22 -8.01 34.15
C TYR A 212 -20.76 -8.96 35.24
N LYS A 213 -20.36 -10.23 35.19
CA LYS A 213 -20.73 -11.23 36.22
C LYS A 213 -20.32 -10.80 37.64
N LYS A 214 -19.11 -10.24 37.76
CA LYS A 214 -18.58 -9.81 39.06
C LYS A 214 -19.36 -8.64 39.65
N ILE A 215 -19.84 -7.71 38.83
CA ILE A 215 -20.53 -6.49 39.30
C ILE A 215 -22.01 -6.73 39.52
N TYR A 216 -22.66 -7.39 38.56
CA TYR A 216 -24.13 -7.52 38.55
C TYR A 216 -24.62 -8.86 39.07
N ASN A 217 -23.73 -9.82 39.32
CA ASN A 217 -24.06 -11.19 39.73
C ASN A 217 -25.07 -11.87 38.78
N GLU A 218 -25.06 -11.47 37.51
CA GLU A 218 -25.90 -11.99 36.44
C GLU A 218 -25.11 -12.87 35.47
N ASN A 219 -25.76 -13.86 34.88
CA ASN A 219 -25.14 -14.75 33.92
C ASN A 219 -25.17 -14.13 32.51
N LEU A 220 -24.03 -13.68 32.05
CA LEU A 220 -23.75 -13.33 30.64
C LEU A 220 -22.68 -14.28 30.14
N ASN A 221 -22.81 -14.73 28.90
CA ASN A 221 -21.79 -15.58 28.23
C ASN A 221 -21.26 -14.86 27.00
N GLU A 222 -20.06 -15.23 26.53
CA GLU A 222 -19.48 -14.68 25.28
C GLU A 222 -20.42 -14.93 24.08
N SER A 223 -21.16 -16.06 24.07
CA SER A 223 -22.15 -16.38 23.04
C SER A 223 -23.37 -15.44 23.01
N ASP A 224 -23.55 -14.64 24.05
CA ASP A 224 -24.62 -13.66 24.15
C ASP A 224 -24.25 -12.32 23.48
N ILE A 225 -22.95 -12.09 23.21
CA ILE A 225 -22.43 -10.89 22.56
C ILE A 225 -22.56 -11.05 21.03
N LYS A 226 -23.74 -10.71 20.52
CA LYS A 226 -24.08 -10.79 19.09
C LYS A 226 -24.00 -9.44 18.38
N THR A 227 -23.76 -8.38 19.11
CA THR A 227 -23.67 -7.01 18.58
C THR A 227 -22.65 -6.20 19.36
N LEU A 228 -22.05 -5.21 18.68
CA LEU A 228 -21.27 -4.16 19.34
C LEU A 228 -21.90 -2.78 19.01
N PRO A 229 -22.14 -1.92 20.00
CA PRO A 229 -21.98 -2.14 21.44
C PRO A 229 -22.91 -3.24 21.96
N VAL A 230 -22.51 -3.90 23.06
CA VAL A 230 -23.23 -5.06 23.63
C VAL A 230 -24.67 -4.69 24.05
N SER A 231 -24.88 -3.45 24.50
CA SER A 231 -26.20 -2.92 24.85
C SER A 231 -27.23 -2.95 23.70
N LYS A 232 -26.80 -2.96 22.44
CA LYS A 232 -27.72 -3.14 21.30
C LYS A 232 -28.37 -4.52 21.25
N SER A 233 -27.83 -5.52 21.94
CA SER A 233 -28.46 -6.83 22.07
C SER A 233 -29.72 -6.82 22.94
N GLY A 234 -29.95 -5.74 23.72
CA GLY A 234 -31.05 -5.61 24.67
C GLY A 234 -30.84 -6.39 25.96
N LYS A 235 -29.73 -7.14 26.09
CA LYS A 235 -29.42 -7.95 27.32
C LYS A 235 -28.85 -7.11 28.46
N ILE A 236 -28.20 -6.01 28.13
CA ILE A 236 -27.64 -5.08 29.12
C ILE A 236 -28.03 -3.65 28.75
N SER A 237 -28.11 -2.77 29.75
CA SER A 237 -28.35 -1.36 29.52
C SER A 237 -27.05 -0.66 29.02
N LEU A 238 -27.20 0.42 28.25
CA LEU A 238 -26.08 1.25 27.84
C LEU A 238 -25.31 1.83 29.04
N GLU A 239 -26.03 2.14 30.14
CA GLU A 239 -25.41 2.64 31.36
C GLU A 239 -24.52 1.58 32.01
N ASN A 240 -24.98 0.32 32.08
CA ASN A 240 -24.21 -0.79 32.63
C ASN A 240 -22.96 -1.08 31.77
N GLU A 241 -23.08 -1.03 30.42
CA GLU A 241 -21.95 -1.16 29.52
C GLU A 241 -20.92 -0.06 29.78
N HIS A 242 -21.35 1.20 29.88
CA HIS A 242 -20.46 2.31 30.18
C HIS A 242 -19.77 2.18 31.55
N LYS A 243 -20.50 1.73 32.58
CA LYS A 243 -19.89 1.49 33.89
C LYS A 243 -18.75 0.48 33.85
N ILE A 244 -18.89 -0.59 33.06
CA ILE A 244 -17.83 -1.59 32.91
C ILE A 244 -16.57 -0.95 32.32
N PHE A 245 -16.71 -0.14 31.26
CA PHE A 245 -15.58 0.53 30.63
C PHE A 245 -14.90 1.60 31.49
N THR A 246 -15.56 2.06 32.57
CA THR A 246 -14.99 3.02 33.53
C THR A 246 -14.17 2.38 34.65
N ILE A 247 -14.11 1.06 34.72
CA ILE A 247 -13.30 0.37 35.71
C ILE A 247 -11.82 0.51 35.39
N SER A 248 -11.03 0.97 36.36
CA SER A 248 -9.61 1.31 36.13
C SER A 248 -8.80 0.18 35.54
N ASN A 249 -9.02 -1.05 35.92
CA ASN A 249 -8.25 -2.20 35.48
C ASN A 249 -8.81 -2.86 34.21
N TYR A 250 -9.94 -2.38 33.69
CA TYR A 250 -10.56 -2.98 32.50
C TYR A 250 -9.58 -3.06 31.33
N TRP A 251 -8.88 -1.96 31.07
CA TRP A 251 -7.99 -1.80 29.91
C TRP A 251 -6.59 -2.41 30.10
N GLU A 252 -6.13 -2.57 31.34
CA GLU A 252 -4.80 -3.12 31.64
C GLU A 252 -4.78 -4.63 31.82
N ASP A 253 -5.91 -5.22 32.25
CA ASP A 253 -5.98 -6.64 32.61
C ASP A 253 -6.68 -7.51 31.55
N MET A 254 -6.93 -6.96 30.36
CA MET A 254 -7.51 -7.73 29.27
C MET A 254 -6.67 -8.96 28.92
N PRO A 255 -7.27 -10.16 28.84
CA PRO A 255 -6.54 -11.36 28.45
C PRO A 255 -6.09 -11.25 26.99
N VAL A 256 -4.84 -11.62 26.73
CA VAL A 256 -4.31 -11.73 25.37
C VAL A 256 -5.01 -12.87 24.64
N LYS A 257 -5.31 -12.65 23.37
CA LYS A 257 -5.83 -13.71 22.50
C LYS A 257 -4.76 -14.78 22.28
N GLU A 258 -5.19 -16.03 22.26
CA GLU A 258 -4.28 -17.17 22.21
C GLU A 258 -3.28 -17.05 21.05
N ASN A 259 -2.00 -17.19 21.37
CA ASN A 259 -0.88 -17.14 20.44
C ASN A 259 -0.73 -15.83 19.63
N ALA A 260 -1.53 -14.76 19.89
CA ALA A 260 -1.49 -13.52 19.13
C ALA A 260 -0.08 -12.87 19.15
N ALA A 261 0.50 -12.72 20.34
CA ALA A 261 1.83 -12.13 20.49
C ALA A 261 2.92 -12.98 19.81
N TYR A 262 2.84 -14.31 19.88
CA TYR A 262 3.79 -15.21 19.24
C TYR A 262 3.77 -15.08 17.72
N TYR A 263 2.58 -15.24 17.10
CA TYR A 263 2.48 -15.16 15.64
C TYR A 263 2.82 -13.76 15.11
N LEU A 264 2.35 -12.71 15.78
CA LEU A 264 2.65 -11.35 15.35
C LEU A 264 4.15 -11.05 15.41
N ASN A 265 4.80 -11.32 16.56
CA ASN A 265 6.20 -10.97 16.76
C ASN A 265 7.14 -11.89 15.97
N HIS A 266 7.04 -13.21 16.20
CA HIS A 266 8.05 -14.15 15.70
C HIS A 266 7.75 -14.60 14.27
N GLU A 267 6.53 -15.01 13.98
CA GLU A 267 6.24 -15.58 12.67
C GLU A 267 6.09 -14.50 11.60
N ILE A 268 5.32 -13.42 11.89
CA ILE A 268 5.00 -12.40 10.91
C ILE A 268 6.09 -11.31 10.86
N CYS A 269 6.48 -10.75 12.02
CA CYS A 269 7.45 -9.66 12.03
C CYS A 269 8.89 -10.13 11.84
N GLU A 270 9.36 -11.10 12.61
CA GLU A 270 10.75 -11.56 12.52
C GLU A 270 11.00 -12.41 11.28
N LYS A 271 10.25 -13.50 11.07
CA LYS A 271 10.51 -14.44 9.97
C LYS A 271 10.08 -13.91 8.59
N LEU A 272 8.89 -13.30 8.49
CA LEU A 272 8.40 -12.77 7.21
C LEU A 272 8.79 -11.30 6.96
N GLY A 273 9.41 -10.63 7.95
CA GLY A 273 9.93 -9.26 7.83
C GLY A 273 8.87 -8.17 7.74
N TYR A 274 7.69 -8.38 8.34
CA TYR A 274 6.65 -7.36 8.41
C TYR A 274 6.89 -6.40 9.57
N GLN A 275 6.47 -5.15 9.41
CA GLN A 275 6.42 -4.15 10.47
C GLN A 275 4.99 -4.03 10.97
N ALA A 276 4.76 -4.29 12.24
CA ALA A 276 3.44 -4.14 12.87
C ALA A 276 3.13 -2.67 13.20
N TYR A 277 1.94 -2.23 12.80
CA TYR A 277 1.34 -0.97 13.16
C TYR A 277 0.07 -1.28 13.96
N VAL A 278 0.06 -0.93 15.22
CA VAL A 278 -1.08 -1.19 16.11
C VAL A 278 -2.01 0.00 16.08
N PHE A 279 -3.28 -0.26 15.81
CA PHE A 279 -4.34 0.73 15.77
C PHE A 279 -5.29 0.48 16.93
N THR A 280 -5.81 1.54 17.52
CA THR A 280 -6.84 1.40 18.54
C THR A 280 -7.73 2.63 18.58
N TRP A 281 -9.02 2.37 18.77
CA TRP A 281 -10.00 3.41 19.05
C TRP A 281 -10.52 3.17 20.47
N ARG A 282 -9.96 3.90 21.44
CA ARG A 282 -10.37 3.84 22.84
C ARG A 282 -10.70 5.26 23.31
N PRO A 283 -11.71 5.42 24.16
CA PRO A 283 -11.97 6.72 24.76
C PRO A 283 -10.75 7.13 25.59
N TRP A 284 -10.22 8.30 25.36
CA TRP A 284 -8.93 8.73 25.92
C TRP A 284 -8.98 9.27 27.35
N LYS A 285 -10.18 9.31 27.96
CA LYS A 285 -10.34 9.63 29.40
C LYS A 285 -11.58 8.93 29.95
N VAL A 286 -11.40 8.02 30.86
CA VAL A 286 -12.47 7.54 31.72
C VAL A 286 -12.49 8.40 32.97
N ILE A 287 -13.63 9.04 33.23
CA ILE A 287 -13.88 9.71 34.51
C ILE A 287 -14.44 8.62 35.41
N CYS A 288 -13.64 8.12 36.35
CA CYS A 288 -14.13 7.24 37.41
C CYS A 288 -14.93 8.12 38.38
N ASP A 289 -16.24 8.03 38.29
CA ASP A 289 -17.12 8.67 39.26
C ASP A 289 -17.50 7.63 40.34
N GLN A 290 -16.60 7.44 41.29
CA GLN A 290 -17.00 6.86 42.57
C GLN A 290 -16.82 7.95 43.61
N GLU A 291 -17.95 8.50 44.06
CA GLU A 291 -18.07 9.43 45.20
C GLU A 291 -17.08 10.61 45.17
N ASN A 292 -17.19 11.49 44.19
CA ASN A 292 -16.42 12.76 44.09
C ASN A 292 -14.88 12.64 44.05
N LYS A 293 -14.31 11.46 43.85
CA LYS A 293 -12.89 11.31 43.54
C LYS A 293 -12.72 11.17 42.03
N ARG A 294 -12.39 12.26 41.37
CA ARG A 294 -12.01 12.29 39.97
C ARG A 294 -10.67 11.57 39.75
N CYS A 295 -10.73 10.26 39.56
CA CYS A 295 -9.58 9.51 39.10
C CYS A 295 -9.40 9.74 37.59
N LYS A 296 -8.43 10.53 37.23
CA LYS A 296 -8.05 10.74 35.83
C LYS A 296 -7.22 9.56 35.36
N TYR A 297 -7.87 8.53 34.80
CA TYR A 297 -7.19 7.37 34.28
C TYR A 297 -6.78 7.63 32.82
N ASP A 298 -5.50 7.48 32.49
CA ASP A 298 -4.99 7.66 31.14
C ASP A 298 -5.04 6.34 30.38
N ILE A 299 -6.01 6.20 29.49
CA ILE A 299 -6.19 4.97 28.68
C ILE A 299 -5.04 4.79 27.68
N ASP A 300 -4.41 5.88 27.23
CA ASP A 300 -3.24 5.79 26.34
C ASP A 300 -2.10 5.07 27.06
N ASP A 301 -1.86 5.41 28.33
CA ASP A 301 -0.81 4.76 29.12
C ASP A 301 -1.20 3.34 29.52
N ALA A 302 -2.46 3.09 29.89
CA ALA A 302 -2.97 1.74 30.13
C ALA A 302 -2.78 0.84 28.90
N THR A 303 -3.05 1.38 27.71
CA THR A 303 -2.86 0.65 26.45
C THR A 303 -1.39 0.30 26.20
N LYS A 304 -0.48 1.26 26.42
CA LYS A 304 0.97 1.03 26.29
C LYS A 304 1.47 -0.01 27.30
N ASN A 305 1.01 0.09 28.56
CA ASN A 305 1.34 -0.84 29.63
C ASN A 305 0.86 -2.25 29.27
N TRP A 306 -0.38 -2.38 28.77
CA TRP A 306 -0.93 -3.65 28.33
C TRP A 306 -0.11 -4.28 27.20
N LEU A 307 0.24 -3.51 26.16
CA LEU A 307 1.08 -3.99 25.06
C LEU A 307 2.46 -4.44 25.54
N SER A 308 3.08 -3.68 26.45
CA SER A 308 4.39 -3.99 27.04
C SER A 308 4.34 -5.25 27.92
N LYS A 309 3.35 -5.34 28.83
CA LYS A 309 3.11 -6.50 29.72
C LYS A 309 2.96 -7.79 28.91
N ASN A 310 2.28 -7.73 27.78
CA ASN A 310 2.03 -8.85 26.89
C ASN A 310 3.11 -9.03 25.79
N LYS A 311 4.23 -8.30 25.89
CA LYS A 311 5.38 -8.40 24.99
C LYS A 311 5.02 -8.24 23.50
N ILE A 312 4.03 -7.41 23.18
CA ILE A 312 3.63 -7.13 21.81
C ILE A 312 4.55 -6.06 21.23
N THR A 313 5.29 -6.41 20.18
CA THR A 313 6.22 -5.51 19.50
C THR A 313 5.53 -4.82 18.33
N TYR A 314 5.78 -3.51 18.18
CA TYR A 314 5.20 -2.73 17.10
C TYR A 314 6.14 -1.61 16.65
N LYS A 315 6.04 -1.24 15.39
CA LYS A 315 6.75 -0.08 14.82
C LYS A 315 6.11 1.23 15.26
N LYS A 316 4.78 1.25 15.36
CA LYS A 316 4.01 2.42 15.73
C LYS A 316 2.68 2.02 16.36
N LEU A 317 2.33 2.69 17.46
CA LEU A 317 1.01 2.68 18.06
C LEU A 317 0.24 3.91 17.57
N ILE A 318 -0.97 3.73 17.12
CA ILE A 318 -1.82 4.75 16.51
C ILE A 318 -3.14 4.80 17.27
N PHE A 319 -3.33 5.87 18.03
CA PHE A 319 -4.60 6.18 18.66
C PHE A 319 -5.49 6.93 17.66
N GLU A 320 -6.62 6.35 17.34
CA GLU A 320 -7.60 6.92 16.43
C GLU A 320 -8.52 7.89 17.19
N LYS A 321 -7.98 9.05 17.56
CA LYS A 321 -8.69 10.05 18.37
C LYS A 321 -9.78 10.73 17.55
N GLY A 322 -11.04 10.62 17.99
CA GLY A 322 -12.14 11.50 17.57
C GLY A 322 -12.25 12.72 18.49
N ASN A 323 -12.75 13.84 17.99
CA ASN A 323 -13.11 14.96 18.87
C ASN A 323 -14.23 14.53 19.83
N VAL A 324 -14.02 14.78 21.12
CA VAL A 324 -14.80 14.22 22.26
C VAL A 324 -16.24 14.74 22.33
N ASP A 325 -16.60 15.77 21.57
CA ASP A 325 -17.87 16.49 21.74
C ASP A 325 -19.03 16.05 20.83
N MET A 326 -18.96 14.88 20.17
CA MET A 326 -20.02 14.46 19.25
C MET A 326 -20.60 13.07 19.56
N PRO A 327 -21.80 12.96 20.12
CA PRO A 327 -22.37 11.70 20.60
C PRO A 327 -22.85 10.73 19.51
N THR A 328 -23.22 11.18 18.32
CA THR A 328 -23.93 10.32 17.32
C THR A 328 -23.19 10.17 15.98
N THR A 329 -22.22 11.01 15.67
CA THR A 329 -21.41 10.93 14.44
C THR A 329 -20.10 10.17 14.64
N MET A 330 -19.85 9.66 15.82
CA MET A 330 -18.59 9.03 16.26
C MET A 330 -18.22 7.79 15.42
N PHE A 331 -19.19 6.93 15.08
CA PHE A 331 -18.92 5.71 14.32
C PHE A 331 -18.40 6.01 12.91
N ASN A 332 -18.99 6.97 12.20
CA ASN A 332 -18.56 7.36 10.86
C ASN A 332 -17.15 7.96 10.82
N TYR A 333 -16.73 8.61 11.91
CA TYR A 333 -15.40 9.21 12.02
C TYR A 333 -14.31 8.14 12.26
N LYS A 334 -14.59 7.11 13.07
CA LYS A 334 -13.71 5.95 13.30
C LYS A 334 -13.31 5.32 11.96
N TYR A 335 -14.27 4.98 11.12
CA TYR A 335 -14.02 4.32 9.84
C TYR A 335 -13.17 5.16 8.88
N LYS A 336 -13.46 6.45 8.76
CA LYS A 336 -12.70 7.35 7.87
C LYS A 336 -11.25 7.55 8.31
N ASN A 337 -11.00 7.60 9.62
CA ASN A 337 -9.67 7.83 10.15
C ASN A 337 -8.77 6.60 9.95
N ARG A 338 -9.26 5.40 10.25
CA ARG A 338 -8.54 4.12 10.07
C ARG A 338 -8.16 3.90 8.60
N TYR A 339 -9.09 4.13 7.68
CA TYR A 339 -8.84 4.14 6.24
C TYR A 339 -7.72 5.10 5.85
N TYR A 340 -7.83 6.37 6.23
CA TYR A 340 -6.84 7.39 5.88
C TYR A 340 -5.44 7.08 6.43
N LEU A 341 -5.35 6.66 7.69
CA LEU A 341 -4.09 6.31 8.33
C LEU A 341 -3.47 5.05 7.71
N SER A 342 -4.28 4.04 7.39
CA SER A 342 -3.80 2.84 6.70
C SER A 342 -3.21 3.16 5.33
N ARG A 343 -3.87 4.04 4.56
CA ARG A 343 -3.34 4.57 3.30
C ARG A 343 -2.06 5.37 3.49
N LYS A 344 -2.04 6.28 4.47
CA LYS A 344 -0.86 7.10 4.81
C LYS A 344 0.36 6.26 5.17
N TYR A 345 0.17 5.23 5.96
CA TYR A 345 1.25 4.32 6.38
C TYR A 345 1.48 3.17 5.39
N LYS A 346 0.76 3.10 4.27
CA LYS A 346 0.89 2.06 3.25
C LYS A 346 0.82 0.66 3.87
N ILE A 347 -0.24 0.40 4.62
CA ILE A 347 -0.50 -0.89 5.25
C ILE A 347 -0.87 -1.90 4.16
N SER A 348 -0.17 -3.04 4.14
CA SER A 348 -0.43 -4.11 3.17
C SER A 348 -1.58 -5.01 3.60
N TYR A 349 -1.48 -5.49 4.83
CA TYR A 349 -2.44 -6.38 5.45
C TYR A 349 -3.00 -5.74 6.69
N PHE A 350 -4.25 -5.98 6.98
CA PHE A 350 -4.87 -5.51 8.21
C PHE A 350 -5.57 -6.64 8.92
N VAL A 351 -5.46 -6.71 10.24
CA VAL A 351 -6.22 -7.67 11.09
C VAL A 351 -7.25 -6.89 11.88
N GLU A 352 -8.51 -7.25 11.72
CA GLU A 352 -9.67 -6.52 12.19
C GLU A 352 -10.74 -7.49 12.73
N ASP A 353 -11.62 -7.02 13.62
CA ASP A 353 -12.77 -7.75 14.11
C ASP A 353 -14.11 -7.10 13.74
N ASP A 354 -14.10 -5.83 13.36
CA ASP A 354 -15.29 -5.09 12.91
C ASP A 354 -15.46 -5.21 11.39
N LEU A 355 -16.60 -5.76 10.94
CA LEU A 355 -16.88 -5.96 9.52
C LEU A 355 -16.93 -4.65 8.74
N ASN A 356 -17.47 -3.57 9.29
CA ASN A 356 -17.54 -2.28 8.60
C ASN A 356 -16.15 -1.66 8.42
N ASN A 357 -15.28 -1.78 9.43
CA ASN A 357 -13.87 -1.41 9.29
C ASN A 357 -13.19 -2.25 8.22
N ALA A 358 -13.39 -3.57 8.22
CA ALA A 358 -12.80 -4.46 7.23
C ALA A 358 -13.22 -4.09 5.80
N ILE A 359 -14.50 -3.79 5.58
CA ILE A 359 -15.02 -3.34 4.27
C ILE A 359 -14.34 -2.04 3.84
N ASN A 360 -14.23 -1.05 4.72
CA ASN A 360 -13.55 0.20 4.38
C ASN A 360 -12.06 0.00 4.10
N LEU A 361 -11.38 -0.83 4.90
CA LEU A 361 -9.96 -1.13 4.74
C LEU A 361 -9.64 -1.95 3.49
N SER A 362 -10.59 -2.74 3.00
CA SER A 362 -10.42 -3.55 1.80
C SER A 362 -10.07 -2.73 0.55
N SER A 363 -10.51 -1.48 0.50
CA SER A 363 -10.20 -0.57 -0.61
C SER A 363 -8.78 0.01 -0.58
N VAL A 364 -8.05 -0.09 0.54
CA VAL A 364 -6.70 0.47 0.72
C VAL A 364 -5.65 -0.54 1.12
N CYS A 365 -6.04 -1.71 1.63
CA CYS A 365 -5.15 -2.82 1.97
C CYS A 365 -5.21 -3.90 0.88
N GLN A 366 -4.15 -4.68 0.72
CA GLN A 366 -4.16 -5.83 -0.21
C GLN A 366 -5.13 -6.89 0.25
N TYR A 367 -5.08 -7.21 1.55
CA TYR A 367 -6.01 -8.11 2.21
C TYR A 367 -6.32 -7.62 3.62
N VAL A 368 -7.54 -7.91 4.06
CA VAL A 368 -7.98 -7.70 5.43
C VAL A 368 -8.36 -9.07 6.02
N PHE A 369 -7.73 -9.43 7.12
CA PHE A 369 -8.06 -10.64 7.87
C PHE A 369 -9.09 -10.27 8.93
N LEU A 370 -10.31 -10.74 8.74
CA LEU A 370 -11.42 -10.52 9.67
C LEU A 370 -11.50 -11.69 10.64
N ILE A 371 -11.16 -11.46 11.91
CA ILE A 371 -11.29 -12.50 12.93
C ILE A 371 -12.78 -12.77 13.16
N ASP A 372 -13.15 -14.04 13.11
CA ASP A 372 -14.52 -14.47 13.20
C ASP A 372 -15.07 -14.33 14.63
N HIS A 373 -16.11 -13.52 14.79
CA HIS A 373 -16.85 -13.29 16.01
C HIS A 373 -18.35 -13.34 15.72
N LEU A 374 -19.16 -13.67 16.72
CA LEU A 374 -20.61 -13.74 16.54
C LEU A 374 -21.23 -12.41 16.12
N TYR A 375 -20.67 -11.30 16.59
CA TYR A 375 -21.17 -9.95 16.28
C TYR A 375 -20.79 -9.43 14.89
N ASN A 376 -19.85 -10.08 14.21
CA ASN A 376 -19.47 -9.66 12.85
C ASN A 376 -19.92 -10.63 11.74
N ARG A 377 -20.75 -11.62 12.11
CA ARG A 377 -21.41 -12.51 11.17
C ARG A 377 -22.71 -11.88 10.68
N ASN A 378 -22.69 -11.40 9.45
CA ASN A 378 -23.90 -10.91 8.79
C ASN A 378 -24.10 -11.67 7.49
N ASP A 379 -25.11 -12.53 7.41
CA ASP A 379 -25.31 -13.48 6.32
C ASP A 379 -25.72 -12.79 4.99
N ASN A 380 -26.02 -11.49 5.04
CA ASN A 380 -26.57 -10.74 3.88
C ASN A 380 -25.56 -9.78 3.23
N ASP A 381 -24.35 -9.62 3.74
CA ASP A 381 -23.42 -8.65 3.19
C ASP A 381 -22.54 -9.25 2.11
N CYS A 382 -22.51 -8.59 0.95
CA CYS A 382 -21.49 -8.81 -0.08
C CYS A 382 -20.13 -8.35 0.47
N VAL A 383 -19.37 -9.26 1.05
CA VAL A 383 -18.04 -8.98 1.59
C VAL A 383 -17.03 -8.91 0.44
N PRO A 384 -16.23 -7.84 0.32
CA PRO A 384 -15.17 -7.74 -0.66
C PRO A 384 -14.25 -8.97 -0.67
N TYR A 385 -13.84 -9.40 -1.86
CA TYR A 385 -13.04 -10.63 -2.07
C TYR A 385 -11.70 -10.66 -1.35
N ASN A 386 -11.14 -9.50 -1.02
CA ASN A 386 -9.88 -9.37 -0.31
C ASN A 386 -10.05 -9.27 1.22
N ILE A 387 -11.26 -9.54 1.72
CA ILE A 387 -11.51 -9.79 3.14
C ILE A 387 -11.52 -11.30 3.34
N ILE A 388 -10.58 -11.79 4.14
CA ILE A 388 -10.45 -13.20 4.46
C ILE A 388 -10.90 -13.40 5.90
N ARG A 389 -11.98 -14.16 6.12
CA ARG A 389 -12.44 -14.51 7.45
C ARG A 389 -11.53 -15.62 8.01
N VAL A 390 -11.07 -15.43 9.25
CA VAL A 390 -10.10 -16.30 9.93
C VAL A 390 -10.54 -16.53 11.37
N ASN A 391 -10.19 -17.70 11.91
CA ASN A 391 -10.57 -18.06 13.28
C ASN A 391 -9.50 -17.70 14.33
N ASN A 392 -8.24 -17.63 13.93
CA ASN A 392 -7.12 -17.46 14.85
C ASN A 392 -5.87 -16.90 14.15
N TRP A 393 -4.85 -16.58 14.95
CA TRP A 393 -3.59 -16.01 14.49
C TRP A 393 -2.74 -16.97 13.65
N GLN A 394 -2.89 -18.28 13.82
CA GLN A 394 -2.22 -19.28 12.99
C GLN A 394 -2.71 -19.19 11.54
N GLU A 395 -4.03 -19.13 11.34
CA GLU A 395 -4.60 -18.98 10.00
C GLU A 395 -4.15 -17.68 9.31
N ILE A 396 -4.06 -16.57 10.07
CA ILE A 396 -3.53 -15.29 9.55
C ILE A 396 -2.11 -15.49 9.02
N TYR A 397 -1.24 -16.11 9.81
CA TYR A 397 0.15 -16.38 9.41
C TYR A 397 0.21 -17.25 8.15
N GLU A 398 -0.57 -18.32 8.08
CA GLU A 398 -0.60 -19.21 6.92
C GLU A 398 -1.06 -18.49 5.65
N TRP A 399 -2.06 -17.62 5.77
CA TRP A 399 -2.50 -16.79 4.66
C TRP A 399 -1.42 -15.80 4.22
N ILE A 400 -0.79 -15.08 5.14
CA ILE A 400 0.29 -14.15 4.82
C ILE A 400 1.43 -14.87 4.11
N LYS A 401 1.77 -16.08 4.55
CA LYS A 401 2.81 -16.92 3.91
C LYS A 401 2.42 -17.35 2.49
N LYS A 402 1.15 -17.61 2.22
CA LYS A 402 0.65 -17.97 0.88
C LYS A 402 0.60 -16.76 -0.07
N LEU A 403 0.30 -15.59 0.47
CA LEU A 403 0.11 -14.35 -0.30
C LEU A 403 1.41 -13.56 -0.54
N GLY A 404 2.42 -13.73 0.29
CA GLY A 404 3.74 -13.05 0.22
C GLY A 404 4.76 -13.84 -0.50
#